data_8be18d16ac91cc42c395f14a8cf0c639
#
_entry.id   8be18d16ac91cc42c395f14a8cf0c639
#
_cell.length_a   1.000
_cell.length_b   1.000
_cell.length_c   1.000
_cell.angle_alpha   90.00
_cell.angle_beta   90.00
_cell.angle_gamma   90.00
#
_symmetry.space_group_name_H-M   'P 1'
#
loop_
_entity.id
_entity.type
_entity.pdbx_description
1 polymer ?
#
loop_
_entity_poly.entity_id
_entity_poly.type
_entity_poly.pdbx_seq_one_letter_code
_entity_poly.pdbx_strand_id
1 'polypeptide(L)'
;MTGVPTMGVPQTAAQVVTCAVGPTYSLEAMDYSVSVISNSTRVTQVGFPKTVNSILGVPADAYTKRASVVYDAGNDRYLMIVDQSDPYGQPLAEWIAISLSGDPTQSWKVFRISAQ
;
A
#
# COMPACT_ATOMS: atom_id res chain seq x y z
N MET A 1 -1.54 28.28 0.52
CA MET A 1 -1.37 27.97 0.53
C MET A 1 -1.01 27.63 0.69
N THR A 2 -1.03 27.66 0.78
CA THR A 2 -0.75 27.18 0.86
C THR A 2 -0.11 26.73 0.81
N GLY A 3 -0.04 26.83 0.90
CA GLY A 3 0.39 26.24 0.75
C GLY A 3 1.19 25.98 0.65
N VAL A 4 1.14 26.05 0.70
CA VAL A 4 1.70 25.74 0.44
C VAL A 4 2.63 25.60 0.51
N PRO A 5 2.52 25.77 0.69
CA PRO A 5 3.29 25.45 0.60
C PRO A 5 4.20 25.26 0.55
N THR A 6 4.19 25.31 0.55
CA THR A 6 4.76 25.06 0.31
C THR A 6 5.64 24.91 0.20
N MET A 7 5.44 25.21 0.41
CA MET A 7 6.05 25.02 0.14
C MET A 7 7.02 24.72 0.26
N GLY A 8 7.22 24.51 0.43
CA GLY A 8 8.01 24.06 0.32
C GLY A 8 8.65 23.36 0.62
N VAL A 9 8.30 22.68 0.58
CA VAL A 9 8.71 21.70 0.75
C VAL A 9 9.29 21.09 -0.05
N PRO A 10 9.85 20.91 -0.08
CA PRO A 10 10.38 20.36 -0.97
C PRO A 10 10.07 19.19 -1.17
N GLN A 11 9.83 19.09 -1.52
CA GLN A 11 9.53 18.11 -1.63
C GLN A 11 10.09 17.29 -2.02
N THR A 12 10.37 17.45 -1.60
CA THR A 12 10.94 16.35 -1.77
C THR A 12 10.22 15.43 -2.52
N ALA A 13 10.56 14.42 -2.56
CA ALA A 13 9.92 13.42 -3.27
C ALA A 13 8.50 13.43 -2.96
N ALA A 14 7.70 13.73 -3.89
CA ALA A 14 6.30 13.63 -3.72
C ALA A 14 5.97 12.19 -3.33
N GLN A 15 5.31 12.03 -2.22
CA GLN A 15 4.78 10.74 -1.87
C GLN A 15 3.64 10.43 -2.81
N VAL A 16 3.67 9.24 -3.40
CA VAL A 16 2.58 8.75 -4.21
C VAL A 16 1.57 8.13 -3.27
N VAL A 17 0.35 8.65 -3.30
CA VAL A 17 -0.75 8.12 -2.51
C VAL A 17 -1.74 7.49 -3.47
N THR A 18 -2.06 6.22 -3.26
CA THR A 18 -3.09 5.54 -4.03
C THR A 18 -4.20 5.09 -3.09
N CYS A 19 -5.41 5.07 -3.60
CA CYS A 19 -6.59 4.71 -2.82
C CYS A 19 -7.40 3.67 -3.56
N ALA A 20 -8.00 2.76 -2.81
CA ALA A 20 -8.94 1.79 -3.32
C ALA A 20 -10.18 1.83 -2.44
N VAL A 21 -11.33 2.06 -3.05
CA VAL A 21 -12.59 2.22 -2.31
C VAL A 21 -13.47 1.01 -2.58
N GLY A 22 -13.67 0.21 -1.53
CA GLY A 22 -14.63 -0.88 -1.55
C GLY A 22 -15.96 -0.45 -0.89
N PRO A 23 -16.89 -1.39 -0.73
CA PRO A 23 -18.20 -1.05 -0.17
C PRO A 23 -18.16 -0.72 1.32
N THR A 24 -17.25 -1.32 2.08
CA THR A 24 -17.17 -1.14 3.54
C THR A 24 -15.91 -0.44 3.97
N TYR A 25 -14.79 -0.74 3.30
CA TYR A 25 -13.48 -0.22 3.64
C TYR A 25 -12.82 0.45 2.46
N SER A 26 -12.00 1.44 2.77
CA SER A 26 -11.07 2.04 1.80
C SER A 26 -9.65 1.75 2.24
N LEU A 27 -8.79 1.49 1.27
CA LEU A 27 -7.35 1.38 1.49
C LEU A 27 -6.68 2.64 1.00
N GLU A 28 -5.70 3.09 1.76
CA GLU A 28 -4.87 4.21 1.38
C GLU A 28 -3.43 3.76 1.51
N ALA A 29 -2.70 3.73 0.41
CA ALA A 29 -1.31 3.32 0.39
C ALA A 29 -0.42 4.51 0.10
N MET A 30 0.59 4.67 0.93
CA MET A 30 1.69 5.58 0.70
C MET A 30 2.94 4.74 0.42
N ASP A 31 4.08 5.38 0.22
CA ASP A 31 5.28 4.64 -0.19
C ASP A 31 5.61 3.45 0.71
N TYR A 32 5.40 3.60 2.02
CA TYR A 32 5.85 2.59 2.98
C TYR A 32 4.75 2.06 3.88
N SER A 33 3.55 2.61 3.79
CA SER A 33 2.49 2.25 4.73
C SER A 33 1.14 2.14 4.05
N VAL A 34 0.28 1.33 4.66
CA VAL A 34 -1.09 1.12 4.18
C VAL A 34 -2.02 1.32 5.35
N SER A 35 -3.06 2.11 5.15
CA SER A 35 -4.14 2.29 6.12
C SER A 35 -5.42 1.66 5.60
N VAL A 36 -6.21 1.12 6.51
CA VAL A 36 -7.55 0.65 6.21
C VAL A 36 -8.52 1.53 7.00
N ILE A 37 -9.47 2.10 6.30
CA ILE A 37 -10.38 3.10 6.86
C ILE A 37 -11.81 2.63 6.66
N SER A 38 -12.62 2.71 7.70
CA SER A 38 -14.05 2.42 7.58
C SER A 38 -14.73 3.53 6.78
N ASN A 39 -15.46 3.16 5.74
CA ASN A 39 -16.17 4.15 4.92
C ASN A 39 -17.25 4.87 5.69
N SER A 40 -17.92 4.19 6.63
CA SER A 40 -19.03 4.79 7.37
C SER A 40 -18.57 5.72 8.49
N THR A 41 -17.52 5.35 9.22
CA THR A 41 -17.04 6.13 10.35
C THR A 41 -15.85 7.01 10.05
N ARG A 42 -15.15 6.76 8.95
CA ARG A 42 -13.93 7.46 8.57
C ARG A 42 -12.80 7.25 9.56
N VAL A 43 -12.85 6.15 10.32
CA VAL A 43 -11.86 5.84 11.33
C VAL A 43 -10.89 4.79 10.79
N THR A 44 -9.59 5.00 11.04
CA THR A 44 -8.56 4.01 10.72
C THR A 44 -8.76 2.78 11.60
N GLN A 45 -8.74 1.63 10.98
CA GLN A 45 -9.00 0.37 11.68
C GLN A 45 -7.84 -0.02 12.59
N VAL A 46 -8.15 -0.80 13.62
CA VAL A 46 -7.18 -1.23 14.61
C VAL A 46 -6.05 -2.00 13.94
N GLY A 47 -4.82 -1.74 14.38
CA GLY A 47 -3.64 -2.37 13.81
C GLY A 47 -3.09 -1.67 12.58
N PHE A 48 -3.75 -0.62 12.13
CA PHE A 48 -3.31 0.17 10.97
C PHE A 48 -2.97 1.60 11.40
N PRO A 49 -2.11 2.29 10.66
CA PRO A 49 -1.45 1.82 9.44
C PRO A 49 -0.43 0.72 9.70
N LYS A 50 -0.22 -0.12 8.70
CA LYS A 50 0.84 -1.12 8.72
C LYS A 50 1.88 -0.75 7.67
N THR A 51 3.13 -1.19 7.88
CA THR A 51 4.13 -1.04 6.83
C THR A 51 3.83 -2.02 5.70
N VAL A 52 4.16 -1.62 4.49
CA VAL A 52 4.04 -2.49 3.32
C VAL A 52 4.85 -3.76 3.54
N ASN A 53 6.07 -3.62 4.09
CA ASN A 53 6.93 -4.77 4.33
C ASN A 53 6.30 -5.80 5.27
N SER A 54 5.58 -5.34 6.29
CA SER A 54 4.93 -6.27 7.23
C SER A 54 3.79 -7.04 6.56
N ILE A 55 3.06 -6.41 5.65
CA ILE A 55 1.99 -7.08 4.92
C ILE A 55 2.57 -8.13 3.96
N LEU A 56 3.67 -7.79 3.30
CA LEU A 56 4.34 -8.71 2.36
C LEU A 56 5.11 -9.83 3.06
N GLY A 57 5.43 -9.66 4.34
CA GLY A 57 6.25 -10.62 5.05
C GLY A 57 7.73 -10.55 4.70
N VAL A 58 8.19 -9.40 4.21
CA VAL A 58 9.60 -9.18 3.92
C VAL A 58 10.26 -8.44 5.07
N PRO A 59 11.61 -8.50 5.18
CA PRO A 59 12.31 -7.79 6.25
C PRO A 59 11.99 -6.30 6.26
N ALA A 60 12.02 -5.71 7.46
CA ALA A 60 11.68 -4.30 7.63
C ALA A 60 12.62 -3.37 6.86
N ASP A 61 13.83 -3.81 6.57
CA ASP A 61 14.81 -3.02 5.83
C ASP A 61 14.81 -3.29 4.33
N ALA A 62 13.91 -4.12 3.83
CA ALA A 62 13.78 -4.34 2.39
C ALA A 62 13.32 -3.05 1.71
N TYR A 63 13.85 -2.79 0.53
CA TYR A 63 13.56 -1.57 -0.22
C TYR A 63 12.33 -1.79 -1.09
N THR A 64 11.17 -1.56 -0.52
CA THR A 64 9.90 -1.62 -1.25
C THR A 64 9.43 -0.20 -1.55
N LYS A 65 8.75 -0.03 -2.68
CA LYS A 65 8.29 1.28 -3.11
C LYS A 65 7.12 1.16 -4.07
N ARG A 66 6.46 2.28 -4.30
CA ARG A 66 5.38 2.40 -5.28
C ARG A 66 4.25 1.44 -5.03
N ALA A 67 3.89 1.28 -3.76
CA ALA A 67 2.71 0.50 -3.43
C ALA A 67 1.49 1.15 -4.07
N SER A 68 0.75 0.37 -4.83
CA SER A 68 -0.51 0.80 -5.40
C SER A 68 -1.59 -0.19 -5.05
N VAL A 69 -2.81 0.30 -4.83
CA VAL A 69 -3.93 -0.53 -4.41
C VAL A 69 -5.10 -0.36 -5.35
N VAL A 70 -5.84 -1.45 -5.51
CA VAL A 70 -7.02 -1.52 -6.36
C VAL A 70 -8.07 -2.35 -5.64
N TYR A 71 -9.33 -1.98 -5.78
CA TYR A 71 -10.43 -2.83 -5.34
C TYR A 71 -11.06 -3.52 -6.54
N ASP A 72 -11.10 -4.85 -6.48
CA ASP A 72 -11.72 -5.69 -7.50
C ASP A 72 -13.16 -5.97 -7.09
N ALA A 73 -14.09 -5.22 -7.65
CA ALA A 73 -15.49 -5.33 -7.29
C ALA A 73 -16.10 -6.67 -7.69
N GLY A 74 -15.60 -7.28 -8.76
CA GLY A 74 -16.13 -8.56 -9.24
C GLY A 74 -15.88 -9.69 -8.27
N ASN A 75 -14.81 -9.64 -7.52
CA ASN A 75 -14.42 -10.69 -6.58
C ASN A 75 -14.44 -10.23 -5.13
N ASP A 76 -14.77 -8.96 -4.88
CA ASP A 76 -14.76 -8.36 -3.54
C ASP A 76 -13.42 -8.59 -2.84
N ARG A 77 -12.34 -8.17 -3.51
CA ARG A 77 -10.98 -8.31 -3.00
C ARG A 77 -10.20 -7.03 -3.24
N TYR A 78 -9.24 -6.78 -2.38
CA TYR A 78 -8.28 -5.71 -2.56
C TYR A 78 -6.98 -6.29 -3.07
N LEU A 79 -6.34 -5.57 -3.98
CA LEU A 79 -5.04 -5.95 -4.52
C LEU A 79 -4.06 -4.84 -4.23
N MET A 80 -2.82 -5.23 -3.90
CA MET A 80 -1.72 -4.30 -3.72
C MET A 80 -0.55 -4.79 -4.56
N ILE A 81 0.04 -3.89 -5.31
CA ILE A 81 1.22 -4.18 -6.13
C ILE A 81 2.36 -3.31 -5.61
N VAL A 82 3.51 -3.93 -5.37
CA VAL A 82 4.65 -3.26 -4.75
C VAL A 82 5.92 -3.65 -5.47
N ASP A 83 6.76 -2.67 -5.79
CA ASP A 83 8.08 -2.92 -6.36
C ASP A 83 9.10 -3.10 -5.25
N GLN A 84 10.04 -4.02 -5.44
CA GLN A 84 11.19 -4.17 -4.57
C GLN A 84 12.47 -4.00 -5.36
N SER A 85 13.41 -3.26 -4.80
CA SER A 85 14.72 -3.05 -5.40
C SER A 85 15.83 -3.33 -4.39
N ASP A 86 17.06 -3.38 -4.86
CA ASP A 86 18.22 -3.35 -3.98
C ASP A 86 18.49 -1.90 -3.56
N PRO A 87 19.46 -1.65 -2.65
CA PRO A 87 19.77 -0.29 -2.20
C PRO A 87 20.21 0.65 -3.32
N TYR A 88 20.58 0.14 -4.48
CA TYR A 88 21.06 0.92 -5.59
C TYR A 88 20.01 1.16 -6.66
N GLY A 89 18.79 0.69 -6.42
CA GLY A 89 17.68 0.89 -7.33
C GLY A 89 17.51 -0.20 -8.39
N GLN A 90 18.31 -1.28 -8.33
CA GLN A 90 18.14 -2.39 -9.26
C GLN A 90 16.89 -3.18 -8.92
N PRO A 91 16.00 -3.43 -9.88
CA PRO A 91 14.80 -4.19 -9.61
C PRO A 91 15.12 -5.61 -9.16
N LEU A 92 14.52 -6.04 -8.08
CA LEU A 92 14.65 -7.40 -7.56
C LEU A 92 13.38 -8.20 -7.75
N ALA A 93 12.24 -7.60 -7.53
CA ALA A 93 10.98 -8.30 -7.58
C ALA A 93 9.81 -7.33 -7.67
N GLU A 94 8.68 -7.87 -8.07
CA GLU A 94 7.40 -7.22 -7.92
C GLU A 94 6.53 -8.13 -7.06
N TRP A 95 5.83 -7.53 -6.11
CA TRP A 95 4.97 -8.27 -5.19
C TRP A 95 3.51 -7.97 -5.49
N ILE A 96 2.68 -8.99 -5.42
CA ILE A 96 1.23 -8.85 -5.55
C ILE A 96 0.62 -9.44 -4.28
N ALA A 97 -0.15 -8.63 -3.58
CA ALA A 97 -0.87 -9.06 -2.38
C ALA A 97 -2.37 -8.97 -2.66
N ILE A 98 -3.09 -10.02 -2.32
CA ILE A 98 -4.54 -10.09 -2.55
C ILE A 98 -5.20 -10.40 -1.21
N SER A 99 -6.16 -9.57 -0.81
CA SER A 99 -6.90 -9.84 0.42
C SER A 99 -7.71 -11.12 0.24
N LEU A 100 -7.78 -11.94 1.28
CA LEU A 100 -8.49 -13.21 1.21
C LEU A 100 -10.00 -13.07 1.31
N SER A 101 -10.47 -11.87 1.65
CA SER A 101 -11.90 -11.56 1.72
C SER A 101 -12.10 -10.10 1.41
N GLY A 102 -13.34 -9.64 1.47
CA GLY A 102 -13.66 -8.23 1.34
C GLY A 102 -13.25 -7.40 2.53
N ASP A 103 -12.67 -8.01 3.56
CA ASP A 103 -12.16 -7.32 4.74
C ASP A 103 -10.64 -7.26 4.67
N PRO A 104 -10.06 -6.12 4.29
CA PRO A 104 -8.60 -6.00 4.11
C PRO A 104 -7.84 -5.91 5.43
N THR A 105 -8.52 -5.91 6.57
CA THR A 105 -7.86 -5.98 7.87
C THR A 105 -7.43 -7.39 8.22
N GLN A 106 -7.91 -8.39 7.47
CA GLN A 106 -7.61 -9.78 7.67
C GLN A 106 -6.41 -10.20 6.83
N SER A 107 -6.26 -11.50 6.61
CA SER A 107 -5.09 -12.05 5.94
C SER A 107 -5.04 -11.70 4.46
N TRP A 108 -3.83 -11.65 3.94
CA TRP A 108 -3.54 -11.43 2.52
C TRP A 108 -2.75 -12.61 1.99
N LYS A 109 -2.97 -12.94 0.74
CA LYS A 109 -2.14 -13.90 0.02
C LYS A 109 -1.13 -13.11 -0.80
N VAL A 110 0.14 -13.50 -0.72
CA VAL A 110 1.23 -12.71 -1.27
C VAL A 110 1.99 -13.54 -2.28
N PHE A 111 2.26 -12.95 -3.44
CA PHE A 111 3.02 -13.57 -4.52
C PHE A 111 4.22 -12.70 -4.83
N ARG A 112 5.35 -13.34 -5.09
CA ARG A 112 6.57 -12.66 -5.51
C ARG A 112 6.89 -13.03 -6.94
N ILE A 113 7.12 -12.01 -7.76
CA ILE A 113 7.54 -12.19 -9.15
C ILE A 113 8.97 -11.66 -9.24
N SER A 114 9.90 -12.54 -9.57
CA SER A 114 11.29 -12.14 -9.70
C SER A 114 11.48 -11.26 -10.92
N ALA A 115 12.33 -10.24 -10.78
CA ALA A 115 12.64 -9.34 -11.87
C ALA A 115 13.70 -9.92 -12.82
N GLN A 116 14.20 -11.09 -12.53
CA GLN A 116 15.22 -11.75 -13.38
C GLN A 116 14.59 -12.49 -14.54
#